data_52bb45709ecce6ec9bed400614cc98e3
#
_entry.id   52bb45709ecce6ec9bed400614cc98e3
#
_cell.length_a   1.000
_cell.length_b   1.000
_cell.length_c   1.000
_cell.angle_alpha   90.00
_cell.angle_beta   90.00
_cell.angle_gamma   90.00
#
_symmetry.space_group_name_H-M   'P 1'
#
loop_
_entity.id
_entity.type
_entity.pdbx_description
1 polymer ?
#
loop_
_entity_poly.entity_id
_entity_poly.type
_entity_poly.pdbx_seq_one_letter_code
_entity_poly.pdbx_strand_id
1 'polypeptide(L)'
;DKIEAKKMAQKLKIPTLPMSKEPINSLKDLKKWIFLIRPPFVLKARKGGGGIGIRAINGEITIGEIFTLALGIRRQMSSAFGDTEFFLEKYLPDAKHLEVQILGDGKNFLHLFERECSLQRRFQKLLEEAPSPSVDEKLREKLIEYAISFAKALKYESVGTFEFLLDQEKNLYFMEVNPRLQVEHPVTEAITRIDLVEYQIRVAQGEKLKISQNDIKKEGWAIEARINSEDPLQNFKPSPGKIEKLVLPGGQGVFVHTFLHEGQEIFPYFDPLLAKIIGYGKTREEAITRLKRALKETVIEGVATNLPFFEILLEEKEFLEGSYTTNFIEKSKILEKLKAPKICKAFLPKKSEITE
;
A
#
# COMPACT_ATOMS: atom_id res chain seq x y z
N ASP A 1 16.66 -4.23 -6.47
CA ASP A 1 17.72 -3.96 -5.46
C ASP A 1 17.56 -2.54 -4.90
N LYS A 2 17.16 -2.44 -3.62
CA LYS A 2 16.86 -1.15 -2.99
C LYS A 2 18.09 -0.26 -2.81
N ILE A 3 19.24 -0.83 -2.57
CA ILE A 3 20.51 -0.09 -2.41
C ILE A 3 20.91 0.54 -3.74
N GLU A 4 20.86 -0.22 -4.83
CA GLU A 4 21.23 0.27 -6.16
C GLU A 4 20.22 1.31 -6.67
N ALA A 5 18.94 1.11 -6.43
CA ALA A 5 17.92 2.11 -6.76
C ALA A 5 18.17 3.44 -6.05
N LYS A 6 18.51 3.42 -4.75
CA LYS A 6 18.82 4.65 -4.00
C LYS A 6 20.14 5.31 -4.44
N LYS A 7 21.15 4.53 -4.79
CA LYS A 7 22.38 5.08 -5.40
C LYS A 7 22.10 5.79 -6.71
N MET A 8 21.19 5.23 -7.53
CA MET A 8 20.76 5.86 -8.76
C MET A 8 19.98 7.16 -8.49
N ALA A 9 19.03 7.16 -7.53
CA ALA A 9 18.33 8.36 -7.11
C ALA A 9 19.31 9.47 -6.72
N GLN A 10 20.34 9.16 -5.91
CA GLN A 10 21.37 10.12 -5.52
C GLN A 10 22.17 10.67 -6.71
N LYS A 11 22.51 9.83 -7.70
CA LYS A 11 23.15 10.28 -8.94
C LYS A 11 22.27 11.27 -9.72
N LEU A 12 20.95 11.06 -9.68
CA LEU A 12 19.96 11.94 -10.29
C LEU A 12 19.62 13.16 -9.42
N LYS A 13 20.29 13.35 -8.28
CA LYS A 13 20.02 14.41 -7.29
C LYS A 13 18.61 14.34 -6.68
N ILE A 14 18.01 13.16 -6.70
CA ILE A 14 16.73 12.90 -6.02
C ILE A 14 17.05 12.61 -4.55
N PRO A 15 16.45 13.33 -3.58
CA PRO A 15 16.73 13.13 -2.17
C PRO A 15 16.40 11.71 -1.70
N THR A 16 17.25 11.15 -0.84
CA THR A 16 17.06 9.87 -0.17
C THR A 16 17.32 10.02 1.32
N LEU A 17 16.65 9.22 2.13
CA LEU A 17 16.97 9.16 3.55
C LEU A 17 18.41 8.58 3.74
N PRO A 18 19.11 8.98 4.81
CA PRO A 18 20.39 8.40 5.17
C PRO A 18 20.30 6.87 5.31
N MET A 19 21.22 6.14 4.69
CA MET A 19 21.21 4.69 4.71
C MET A 19 22.63 4.10 4.71
N SER A 20 22.75 2.82 5.05
CA SER A 20 23.99 2.08 4.81
C SER A 20 24.17 1.84 3.31
N LYS A 21 25.36 2.21 2.80
CA LYS A 21 25.65 2.14 1.35
C LYS A 21 25.85 0.72 0.83
N GLU A 22 26.01 -0.21 1.75
CA GLU A 22 26.25 -1.63 1.49
C GLU A 22 25.45 -2.49 2.46
N PRO A 23 25.21 -3.76 2.15
CA PRO A 23 24.60 -4.70 3.07
C PRO A 23 25.43 -4.81 4.37
N ILE A 24 24.71 -5.04 5.47
CA ILE A 24 25.34 -5.22 6.78
C ILE A 24 25.64 -6.71 6.98
N ASN A 25 26.92 -7.04 6.99
CA ASN A 25 27.39 -8.43 7.07
C ASN A 25 28.00 -8.79 8.43
N SER A 26 28.35 -7.81 9.26
CA SER A 26 28.99 -8.01 10.54
C SER A 26 28.45 -7.09 11.64
N LEU A 27 28.68 -7.47 12.90
CA LEU A 27 28.44 -6.59 14.05
C LEU A 27 29.23 -5.28 13.98
N LYS A 28 30.43 -5.31 13.39
CA LYS A 28 31.25 -4.12 13.19
C LYS A 28 30.58 -3.14 12.23
N ASP A 29 30.05 -3.64 11.11
CA ASP A 29 29.28 -2.82 10.14
C ASP A 29 28.04 -2.26 10.80
N LEU A 30 27.29 -3.09 11.54
CA LEU A 30 26.11 -2.68 12.25
C LEU A 30 26.40 -1.53 13.22
N LYS A 31 27.43 -1.66 14.07
CA LYS A 31 27.86 -0.60 15.00
C LYS A 31 28.20 0.70 14.27
N LYS A 32 28.98 0.61 13.18
CA LYS A 32 29.35 1.76 12.35
C LYS A 32 28.11 2.51 11.85
N TRP A 33 27.15 1.78 11.27
CA TRP A 33 25.99 2.41 10.66
C TRP A 33 24.98 2.92 11.68
N ILE A 34 24.80 2.26 12.83
CA ILE A 34 24.00 2.78 13.96
C ILE A 34 24.54 4.11 14.45
N PHE A 35 25.87 4.23 14.57
CA PHE A 35 26.51 5.48 14.98
C PHE A 35 26.29 6.62 13.97
N LEU A 36 26.33 6.31 12.67
CA LEU A 36 26.19 7.30 11.59
C LEU A 36 24.73 7.73 11.38
N ILE A 37 23.79 6.78 11.39
CA ILE A 37 22.40 7.04 11.06
C ILE A 37 21.62 7.50 12.29
N ARG A 38 21.94 6.97 13.48
CA ARG A 38 21.27 7.19 14.77
C ARG A 38 19.76 6.86 14.73
N PRO A 39 19.19 6.31 15.81
CA PRO A 39 17.73 6.09 15.91
C PRO A 39 16.91 7.37 15.70
N PRO A 40 15.67 7.29 15.22
CA PRO A 40 15.03 6.06 14.76
C PRO A 40 15.54 5.61 13.39
N PHE A 41 15.57 4.30 13.15
CA PHE A 41 15.94 3.73 11.84
C PHE A 41 15.16 2.43 11.55
N VAL A 42 15.20 1.99 10.32
CA VAL A 42 14.63 0.71 9.89
C VAL A 42 15.72 -0.24 9.39
N LEU A 43 15.56 -1.50 9.75
CA LEU A 43 16.23 -2.61 9.08
C LEU A 43 15.39 -3.03 7.90
N LYS A 44 15.97 -3.07 6.70
CA LYS A 44 15.28 -3.46 5.47
C LYS A 44 16.03 -4.55 4.75
N ALA A 45 15.30 -5.52 4.23
CA ALA A 45 15.82 -6.47 3.26
C ALA A 45 16.26 -5.73 1.98
N ARG A 46 17.41 -6.10 1.43
CA ARG A 46 17.94 -5.55 0.17
C ARG A 46 17.03 -5.85 -1.00
N LYS A 47 16.57 -7.11 -1.12
CA LYS A 47 15.62 -7.59 -2.11
C LYS A 47 14.36 -8.05 -1.43
N GLY A 48 13.25 -8.14 -2.16
CA GLY A 48 11.93 -8.50 -1.66
C GLY A 48 10.97 -7.31 -1.59
N GLY A 49 9.73 -7.56 -1.16
CA GLY A 49 8.64 -6.58 -1.15
C GLY A 49 7.54 -6.94 -0.15
N GLY A 50 6.39 -6.24 -0.23
CA GLY A 50 5.20 -6.55 0.59
C GLY A 50 5.34 -6.29 2.09
N GLY A 51 6.30 -5.43 2.52
CA GLY A 51 6.53 -5.16 3.95
C GLY A 51 7.27 -6.28 4.68
N ILE A 52 7.56 -7.40 4.01
CA ILE A 52 8.30 -8.52 4.60
C ILE A 52 9.79 -8.12 4.72
N GLY A 53 10.40 -8.41 5.88
CA GLY A 53 11.80 -8.06 6.11
C GLY A 53 12.06 -6.59 6.45
N ILE A 54 11.04 -5.87 6.96
CA ILE A 54 11.18 -4.51 7.48
C ILE A 54 10.93 -4.52 8.99
N ARG A 55 11.81 -3.85 9.75
CA ARG A 55 11.67 -3.64 11.20
C ARG A 55 12.09 -2.24 11.57
N ALA A 56 11.15 -1.45 12.09
CA ALA A 56 11.43 -0.14 12.66
C ALA A 56 11.99 -0.27 14.08
N ILE A 57 12.92 0.58 14.41
CA ILE A 57 13.56 0.69 15.72
C ILE A 57 13.47 2.14 16.15
N ASN A 58 12.57 2.40 17.11
CA ASN A 58 12.15 3.76 17.50
C ASN A 58 12.67 4.21 18.88
N GLY A 59 13.32 3.32 19.64
CA GLY A 59 13.72 3.59 21.02
C GLY A 59 15.16 3.18 21.32
N GLU A 60 15.49 3.26 22.61
CA GLU A 60 16.76 2.71 23.12
C GLU A 60 16.73 1.19 23.02
N ILE A 61 17.65 0.64 22.27
CA ILE A 61 17.79 -0.78 22.05
C ILE A 61 19.29 -1.10 22.00
N THR A 62 19.68 -2.19 22.59
CA THR A 62 21.08 -2.61 22.56
C THR A 62 21.48 -3.14 21.18
N ILE A 63 22.77 -3.03 20.87
CA ILE A 63 23.30 -3.55 19.60
C ILE A 63 23.08 -5.06 19.48
N GLY A 64 23.12 -5.79 20.60
CA GLY A 64 22.84 -7.23 20.62
C GLY A 64 21.39 -7.56 20.21
N GLU A 65 20.43 -6.80 20.72
CA GLU A 65 19.02 -6.94 20.35
C GLU A 65 18.79 -6.60 18.87
N ILE A 66 19.40 -5.51 18.37
CA ILE A 66 19.32 -5.17 16.95
C ILE A 66 19.90 -6.30 16.08
N PHE A 67 21.01 -6.90 16.50
CA PHE A 67 21.60 -8.02 15.77
C PHE A 67 20.69 -9.26 15.78
N THR A 68 20.05 -9.53 16.91
CA THR A 68 19.06 -10.64 17.03
C THR A 68 17.86 -10.41 16.11
N LEU A 69 17.34 -9.19 16.05
CA LEU A 69 16.28 -8.81 15.11
C LEU A 69 16.73 -8.98 13.64
N ALA A 70 17.95 -8.56 13.33
CA ALA A 70 18.53 -8.72 12.00
C ALA A 70 18.66 -10.20 11.60
N LEU A 71 19.04 -11.09 12.52
CA LEU A 71 19.05 -12.53 12.28
C LEU A 71 17.64 -13.09 12.04
N GLY A 72 16.63 -12.57 12.76
CA GLY A 72 15.23 -12.90 12.51
C GLY A 72 14.76 -12.51 11.11
N ILE A 73 15.11 -11.31 10.66
CA ILE A 73 14.86 -10.84 9.30
C ILE A 73 15.54 -11.76 8.27
N ARG A 74 16.81 -12.10 8.46
CA ARG A 74 17.54 -13.02 7.57
C ARG A 74 16.82 -14.35 7.40
N ARG A 75 16.33 -14.95 8.49
CA ARG A 75 15.59 -16.23 8.44
C ARG A 75 14.30 -16.10 7.64
N GLN A 76 13.53 -15.03 7.88
CA GLN A 76 12.30 -14.77 7.13
C GLN A 76 12.56 -14.56 5.64
N MET A 77 13.64 -13.83 5.32
CA MET A 77 14.01 -13.53 3.93
C MET A 77 14.54 -14.75 3.20
N SER A 78 15.34 -15.59 3.86
CA SER A 78 15.84 -16.83 3.28
C SER A 78 14.71 -17.76 2.84
N SER A 79 13.68 -17.89 3.66
CA SER A 79 12.53 -18.75 3.33
C SER A 79 11.61 -18.14 2.27
N ALA A 80 11.45 -16.80 2.24
CA ALA A 80 10.51 -16.14 1.33
C ALA A 80 11.12 -15.78 -0.04
N PHE A 81 12.40 -15.41 -0.09
CA PHE A 81 13.01 -14.81 -1.30
C PHE A 81 14.40 -15.36 -1.64
N GLY A 82 14.95 -16.28 -0.84
CA GLY A 82 16.30 -16.82 -1.04
C GLY A 82 17.45 -15.82 -0.82
N ASP A 83 17.16 -14.57 -0.42
CA ASP A 83 18.12 -13.52 -0.13
C ASP A 83 18.18 -13.26 1.40
N THR A 84 19.38 -12.98 1.93
CA THR A 84 19.58 -12.77 3.36
C THR A 84 20.22 -11.43 3.68
N GLU A 85 20.44 -10.59 2.67
CA GLU A 85 21.09 -9.29 2.85
C GLU A 85 20.11 -8.23 3.35
N PHE A 86 20.55 -7.42 4.30
CA PHE A 86 19.78 -6.30 4.83
C PHE A 86 20.66 -5.05 4.95
N PHE A 87 20.00 -3.90 5.06
CA PHE A 87 20.63 -2.61 5.25
C PHE A 87 19.87 -1.76 6.28
N LEU A 88 20.53 -0.75 6.84
CA LEU A 88 19.91 0.26 7.69
C LEU A 88 19.53 1.48 6.85
N GLU A 89 18.40 2.05 7.19
CA GLU A 89 17.94 3.34 6.67
C GLU A 89 17.34 4.17 7.79
N LYS A 90 17.52 5.49 7.76
CA LYS A 90 16.86 6.41 8.68
C LYS A 90 15.35 6.19 8.61
N TYR A 91 14.71 6.03 9.76
CA TYR A 91 13.25 5.99 9.83
C TYR A 91 12.70 7.41 9.90
N LEU A 92 11.68 7.65 9.12
CA LEU A 92 10.93 8.90 9.10
C LEU A 92 9.55 8.63 9.72
N PRO A 93 9.34 8.94 11.01
CA PRO A 93 8.04 8.80 11.63
C PRO A 93 7.07 9.85 11.06
N ASP A 94 5.78 9.52 11.09
CA ASP A 94 4.72 10.42 10.65
C ASP A 94 4.85 10.94 9.22
N ALA A 95 5.49 10.16 8.36
CA ALA A 95 5.60 10.46 6.94
C ALA A 95 4.29 10.16 6.21
N LYS A 96 4.11 10.81 5.06
CA LYS A 96 3.19 10.35 4.04
C LYS A 96 3.92 9.40 3.09
N HIS A 97 3.22 8.36 2.64
CA HIS A 97 3.70 7.45 1.62
C HIS A 97 3.02 7.80 0.30
N LEU A 98 3.77 8.38 -0.60
CA LEU A 98 3.33 8.79 -1.93
C LEU A 98 3.99 7.92 -2.98
N GLU A 99 3.30 7.70 -4.08
CA GLU A 99 3.88 6.95 -5.20
C GLU A 99 3.37 7.48 -6.53
N VAL A 100 4.21 7.41 -7.56
CA VAL A 100 3.86 7.84 -8.92
C VAL A 100 3.76 6.63 -9.82
N GLN A 101 2.61 6.51 -10.52
CA GLN A 101 2.43 5.51 -11.55
C GLN A 101 3.13 5.93 -12.83
N ILE A 102 4.02 5.08 -13.32
CA ILE A 102 4.73 5.27 -14.59
C ILE A 102 4.31 4.19 -15.58
N LEU A 103 4.23 4.61 -16.84
CA LEU A 103 4.09 3.76 -18.02
C LEU A 103 5.20 4.13 -19.00
N GLY A 104 6.03 3.17 -19.40
CA GLY A 104 7.15 3.39 -20.31
C GLY A 104 7.23 2.34 -21.40
N ASP A 105 7.78 2.71 -22.56
CA ASP A 105 8.07 1.82 -23.69
C ASP A 105 9.57 1.79 -24.04
N GLY A 106 10.43 2.18 -23.09
CA GLY A 106 11.87 2.30 -23.26
C GLY A 106 12.33 3.60 -23.94
N LYS A 107 11.41 4.38 -24.54
CA LYS A 107 11.68 5.66 -25.20
C LYS A 107 10.77 6.78 -24.71
N ASN A 108 9.50 6.50 -24.58
CA ASN A 108 8.48 7.40 -24.05
C ASN A 108 8.16 7.02 -22.62
N PHE A 109 8.01 8.02 -21.74
CA PHE A 109 7.75 7.83 -20.30
C PHE A 109 6.60 8.75 -19.92
N LEU A 110 5.51 8.15 -19.49
CA LEU A 110 4.29 8.84 -19.08
C LEU A 110 4.04 8.62 -17.61
N HIS A 111 3.57 9.64 -16.91
CA HIS A 111 3.05 9.50 -15.56
C HIS A 111 1.52 9.47 -15.59
N LEU A 112 0.94 8.69 -14.67
CA LEU A 112 -0.50 8.61 -14.46
C LEU A 112 -0.88 9.15 -13.07
N PHE A 113 -0.22 10.22 -12.67
CA PHE A 113 -0.36 10.90 -11.39
C PHE A 113 0.08 10.07 -10.18
N GLU A 114 -0.13 10.64 -9.00
CA GLU A 114 0.26 10.04 -7.72
C GLU A 114 -0.90 9.35 -7.03
N ARG A 115 -0.52 8.44 -6.12
CA ARG A 115 -1.39 7.83 -5.12
C ARG A 115 -0.88 8.14 -3.72
N GLU A 116 -1.79 8.26 -2.77
CA GLU A 116 -1.51 8.28 -1.33
C GLU A 116 -1.70 6.89 -0.76
N CYS A 117 -0.67 6.34 -0.11
CA CYS A 117 -0.64 4.99 0.45
C CYS A 117 -0.28 4.98 1.94
N SER A 118 -0.54 6.07 2.65
CA SER A 118 -0.11 6.24 4.04
C SER A 118 -0.90 5.40 5.05
N LEU A 119 -2.12 4.94 4.71
CA LEU A 119 -2.89 4.08 5.59
C LEU A 119 -2.36 2.65 5.53
N GLN A 120 -1.45 2.37 6.44
CA GLN A 120 -0.69 1.13 6.51
C GLN A 120 -0.75 0.54 7.91
N ARG A 121 -0.60 -0.78 8.00
CA ARG A 121 -0.34 -1.49 9.23
C ARG A 121 0.85 -2.41 9.03
N ARG A 122 1.87 -2.28 9.89
CA ARG A 122 3.11 -3.07 9.77
C ARG A 122 3.74 -3.00 8.37
N PHE A 123 3.75 -1.80 7.78
CA PHE A 123 4.25 -1.51 6.42
C PHE A 123 3.45 -2.18 5.29
N GLN A 124 2.23 -2.66 5.56
CA GLN A 124 1.31 -3.16 4.56
C GLN A 124 0.18 -2.15 4.34
N LYS A 125 -0.05 -1.78 3.09
CA LYS A 125 -1.09 -0.84 2.70
C LYS A 125 -2.47 -1.47 2.93
N LEU A 126 -3.41 -0.71 3.49
CA LEU A 126 -4.79 -1.12 3.74
C LEU A 126 -5.81 -0.32 2.94
N LEU A 127 -5.51 0.96 2.72
CA LEU A 127 -6.34 1.85 1.92
C LEU A 127 -5.45 2.80 1.14
N GLU A 128 -5.80 3.00 -0.12
CA GLU A 128 -5.10 3.88 -1.04
C GLU A 128 -6.08 4.84 -1.71
N GLU A 129 -5.60 6.04 -2.03
CA GLU A 129 -6.40 7.01 -2.78
C GLU A 129 -5.60 7.72 -3.87
N ALA A 130 -6.30 8.11 -4.92
CA ALA A 130 -5.79 8.93 -6.01
C ALA A 130 -6.81 10.02 -6.39
N PRO A 131 -6.34 11.28 -6.54
CA PRO A 131 -5.02 11.77 -6.20
C PRO A 131 -4.79 11.82 -4.67
N SER A 132 -3.58 12.22 -4.24
CA SER A 132 -3.27 12.39 -2.82
C SER A 132 -3.92 13.67 -2.25
N PRO A 133 -4.56 13.62 -1.06
CA PRO A 133 -5.06 14.82 -0.38
C PRO A 133 -3.94 15.69 0.19
N SER A 134 -2.73 15.16 0.29
CA SER A 134 -1.57 15.83 0.90
C SER A 134 -0.72 16.59 -0.10
N VAL A 135 -1.01 16.46 -1.41
CA VAL A 135 -0.17 16.95 -2.50
C VAL A 135 -0.84 18.12 -3.21
N ASP A 136 -0.28 19.31 -3.05
CA ASP A 136 -0.61 20.48 -3.87
C ASP A 136 0.06 20.37 -5.28
N GLU A 137 -0.31 21.26 -6.21
CA GLU A 137 0.15 21.17 -7.60
C GLU A 137 1.68 21.30 -7.71
N LYS A 138 2.30 22.21 -6.94
CA LYS A 138 3.75 22.40 -6.95
C LYS A 138 4.51 21.16 -6.47
N LEU A 139 4.00 20.51 -5.42
CA LEU A 139 4.58 19.28 -4.89
C LEU A 139 4.38 18.12 -5.86
N ARG A 140 3.22 18.06 -6.54
CA ARG A 140 2.91 17.08 -7.59
C ARG A 140 3.88 17.18 -8.76
N GLU A 141 4.11 18.39 -9.26
CA GLU A 141 5.08 18.62 -10.34
C GLU A 141 6.47 18.10 -9.96
N LYS A 142 6.94 18.43 -8.77
CA LYS A 142 8.24 17.97 -8.27
C LYS A 142 8.31 16.45 -8.10
N LEU A 143 7.26 15.85 -7.56
CA LEU A 143 7.16 14.40 -7.38
C LEU A 143 7.21 13.66 -8.72
N ILE A 144 6.44 14.15 -9.69
CA ILE A 144 6.41 13.64 -11.06
C ILE A 144 7.77 13.82 -11.76
N GLU A 145 8.40 14.99 -11.63
CA GLU A 145 9.72 15.25 -12.19
C GLU A 145 10.75 14.22 -11.71
N TYR A 146 10.76 13.91 -10.41
CA TYR A 146 11.65 12.89 -9.86
C TYR A 146 11.36 11.50 -10.46
N ALA A 147 10.10 11.08 -10.50
CA ALA A 147 9.73 9.78 -11.05
C ALA A 147 10.06 9.64 -12.54
N ILE A 148 9.77 10.67 -13.36
CA ILE A 148 10.08 10.69 -14.79
C ILE A 148 11.58 10.73 -15.04
N SER A 149 12.35 11.49 -14.26
CA SER A 149 13.82 11.54 -14.38
C SER A 149 14.44 10.16 -14.11
N PHE A 150 13.91 9.46 -13.11
CA PHE A 150 14.34 8.10 -12.79
C PHE A 150 13.96 7.11 -13.90
N ALA A 151 12.72 7.16 -14.38
CA ALA A 151 12.23 6.29 -15.45
C ALA A 151 13.05 6.46 -16.76
N LYS A 152 13.39 7.70 -17.10
CA LYS A 152 14.28 8.03 -18.25
C LYS A 152 15.67 7.44 -18.08
N ALA A 153 16.27 7.58 -16.89
CA ALA A 153 17.61 7.03 -16.60
C ALA A 153 17.66 5.51 -16.69
N LEU A 154 16.57 4.83 -16.34
CA LEU A 154 16.40 3.38 -16.47
C LEU A 154 16.02 2.93 -17.87
N LYS A 155 15.63 3.84 -18.77
CA LYS A 155 14.94 3.51 -20.03
C LYS A 155 13.77 2.55 -19.76
N TYR A 156 12.96 2.93 -18.77
CA TYR A 156 11.95 2.04 -18.19
C TYR A 156 10.96 1.53 -19.25
N GLU A 157 10.69 0.25 -19.21
CA GLU A 157 9.78 -0.43 -20.13
C GLU A 157 8.78 -1.27 -19.34
N SER A 158 7.51 -0.99 -19.46
CA SER A 158 6.36 -1.57 -18.76
C SER A 158 5.66 -0.55 -17.84
N VAL A 159 4.71 -1.05 -17.04
CA VAL A 159 4.12 -0.32 -15.91
C VAL A 159 4.99 -0.46 -14.67
N GLY A 160 5.12 0.60 -13.89
CA GLY A 160 5.88 0.57 -12.63
C GLY A 160 5.51 1.73 -11.73
N THR A 161 5.91 1.60 -10.48
CA THR A 161 5.58 2.58 -9.44
C THR A 161 6.84 3.03 -8.74
N PHE A 162 6.99 4.35 -8.60
CA PHE A 162 8.11 5.00 -7.94
C PHE A 162 7.61 5.57 -6.61
N GLU A 163 8.13 5.06 -5.51
CA GLU A 163 7.65 5.34 -4.17
C GLU A 163 8.52 6.38 -3.45
N PHE A 164 7.84 7.26 -2.70
CA PHE A 164 8.45 8.35 -1.97
C PHE A 164 7.85 8.50 -0.58
N LEU A 165 8.64 9.03 0.34
CA LEU A 165 8.15 9.54 1.62
C LEU A 165 8.13 11.07 1.59
N LEU A 166 7.09 11.64 2.16
CA LEU A 166 6.94 13.07 2.36
C LEU A 166 6.98 13.34 3.88
N ASP A 167 7.89 14.22 4.32
CA ASP A 167 7.93 14.64 5.70
C ASP A 167 6.95 15.79 6.01
N GLN A 168 6.93 16.21 7.26
CA GLN A 168 6.05 17.30 7.71
C GLN A 168 6.46 18.68 7.15
N GLU A 169 7.74 18.84 6.77
CA GLU A 169 8.25 20.05 6.11
C GLU A 169 8.07 20.02 4.59
N LYS A 170 7.32 19.05 4.07
CA LYS A 170 7.09 18.82 2.63
C LYS A 170 8.35 18.49 1.81
N ASN A 171 9.34 17.87 2.43
CA ASN A 171 10.47 17.31 1.70
C ASN A 171 10.14 15.90 1.20
N LEU A 172 10.47 15.64 -0.07
CA LEU A 172 10.31 14.34 -0.70
C LEU A 172 11.59 13.53 -0.61
N TYR A 173 11.47 12.25 -0.24
CA TYR A 173 12.57 11.29 -0.20
C TYR A 173 12.21 10.04 -0.99
N PHE A 174 13.02 9.70 -1.98
CA PHE A 174 12.83 8.48 -2.75
C PHE A 174 12.98 7.25 -1.85
N MET A 175 12.05 6.31 -1.97
CA MET A 175 12.02 5.08 -1.18
C MET A 175 12.44 3.87 -2.01
N GLU A 176 11.68 3.51 -3.04
CA GLU A 176 11.96 2.37 -3.90
C GLU A 176 11.22 2.45 -5.25
N VAL A 177 11.55 1.54 -6.16
CA VAL A 177 10.80 1.29 -7.40
C VAL A 177 10.20 -0.11 -7.33
N ASN A 178 8.93 -0.23 -7.66
CA ASN A 178 8.26 -1.49 -7.89
C ASN A 178 8.07 -1.70 -9.41
N PRO A 179 8.93 -2.52 -10.07
CA PRO A 179 8.90 -2.71 -11.51
C PRO A 179 7.84 -3.75 -11.91
N ARG A 180 6.63 -3.53 -11.51
CA ARG A 180 5.46 -4.38 -11.73
C ARG A 180 4.17 -3.59 -11.52
N LEU A 181 3.06 -4.17 -11.93
CA LEU A 181 1.75 -3.68 -11.56
C LEU A 181 1.56 -3.76 -10.04
N GLN A 182 0.99 -2.73 -9.45
CA GLN A 182 0.68 -2.66 -8.02
C GLN A 182 -0.78 -3.09 -7.75
N VAL A 183 -1.07 -3.54 -6.52
CA VAL A 183 -2.42 -3.90 -6.10
C VAL A 183 -3.37 -2.72 -6.27
N GLU A 184 -2.92 -1.53 -5.92
CA GLU A 184 -3.63 -0.25 -5.90
C GLU A 184 -3.73 0.47 -7.25
N HIS A 185 -3.35 -0.19 -8.38
CA HIS A 185 -3.50 0.40 -9.71
C HIS A 185 -4.93 0.85 -10.07
N PRO A 186 -6.01 0.19 -9.56
CA PRO A 186 -7.37 0.56 -9.91
C PRO A 186 -7.75 2.00 -9.58
N VAL A 187 -7.20 2.61 -8.51
CA VAL A 187 -7.51 4.03 -8.22
C VAL A 187 -6.92 4.96 -9.27
N THR A 188 -5.76 4.61 -9.85
CA THR A 188 -5.18 5.35 -10.98
C THR A 188 -6.01 5.17 -12.24
N GLU A 189 -6.42 3.96 -12.56
CA GLU A 189 -7.29 3.68 -13.72
C GLU A 189 -8.63 4.41 -13.61
N ALA A 190 -9.21 4.47 -12.41
CA ALA A 190 -10.47 5.15 -12.17
C ALA A 190 -10.40 6.65 -12.47
N ILE A 191 -9.29 7.34 -12.11
CA ILE A 191 -9.13 8.78 -12.31
C ILE A 191 -8.56 9.15 -13.68
N THR A 192 -7.89 8.23 -14.39
CA THR A 192 -7.25 8.52 -15.68
C THR A 192 -7.94 7.90 -16.88
N ARG A 193 -8.81 6.93 -16.66
CA ARG A 193 -9.46 6.11 -17.71
C ARG A 193 -8.48 5.32 -18.58
N ILE A 194 -7.28 5.05 -18.07
CA ILE A 194 -6.24 4.26 -18.74
C ILE A 194 -6.20 2.87 -18.12
N ASP A 195 -6.37 1.84 -18.94
CA ASP A 195 -6.19 0.44 -18.55
C ASP A 195 -4.70 0.10 -18.52
N LEU A 196 -4.13 0.03 -17.32
CA LEU A 196 -2.70 -0.24 -17.12
C LEU A 196 -2.32 -1.66 -17.49
N VAL A 197 -3.23 -2.61 -17.31
CA VAL A 197 -3.00 -4.03 -17.65
C VAL A 197 -2.93 -4.19 -19.17
N GLU A 198 -3.85 -3.54 -19.90
CA GLU A 198 -3.82 -3.52 -21.37
C GLU A 198 -2.49 -2.95 -21.88
N TYR A 199 -2.07 -1.78 -21.36
CA TYR A 199 -0.80 -1.18 -21.80
C TYR A 199 0.42 -2.01 -21.40
N GLN A 200 0.41 -2.67 -20.25
CA GLN A 200 1.48 -3.60 -19.86
C GLN A 200 1.64 -4.73 -20.88
N ILE A 201 0.52 -5.33 -21.31
CA ILE A 201 0.52 -6.41 -22.32
C ILE A 201 1.02 -5.86 -23.67
N ARG A 202 0.52 -4.72 -24.13
CA ARG A 202 0.92 -4.11 -25.40
C ARG A 202 2.42 -3.80 -25.45
N VAL A 203 2.96 -3.20 -24.38
CA VAL A 203 4.40 -2.91 -24.28
C VAL A 203 5.22 -4.20 -24.26
N ALA A 204 4.77 -5.24 -23.55
CA ALA A 204 5.44 -6.55 -23.55
C ALA A 204 5.42 -7.23 -24.92
N GLN A 205 4.43 -6.93 -25.77
CA GLN A 205 4.38 -7.36 -27.18
C GLN A 205 5.27 -6.52 -28.12
N GLY A 206 5.97 -5.51 -27.58
CA GLY A 206 6.85 -4.62 -28.35
C GLY A 206 6.14 -3.41 -28.99
N GLU A 207 4.85 -3.18 -28.68
CA GLU A 207 4.14 -2.00 -29.15
C GLU A 207 4.70 -0.73 -28.47
N LYS A 208 4.74 0.36 -29.23
CA LYS A 208 5.06 1.68 -28.70
C LYS A 208 3.80 2.37 -28.20
N LEU A 209 3.98 3.22 -27.18
CA LEU A 209 2.87 4.01 -26.66
C LEU A 209 2.28 4.93 -27.73
N LYS A 210 0.98 4.79 -27.98
CA LYS A 210 0.22 5.59 -28.95
C LYS A 210 -0.44 6.81 -28.31
N ILE A 211 -0.31 6.96 -26.99
CA ILE A 211 -0.79 8.09 -26.21
C ILE A 211 0.36 8.98 -25.78
N SER A 212 0.08 10.25 -25.60
CA SER A 212 0.98 11.25 -25.08
C SER A 212 0.58 11.67 -23.66
N GLN A 213 1.45 12.40 -22.95
CA GLN A 213 1.11 12.92 -21.62
C GLN A 213 -0.12 13.85 -21.65
N ASN A 214 -0.34 14.57 -22.75
CA ASN A 214 -1.48 15.48 -22.90
C ASN A 214 -2.82 14.75 -23.03
N ASP A 215 -2.81 13.49 -23.40
CA ASP A 215 -4.01 12.66 -23.51
C ASP A 215 -4.46 12.11 -22.15
N ILE A 216 -3.56 12.10 -21.16
CA ILE A 216 -3.83 11.59 -19.82
C ILE A 216 -4.37 12.71 -18.95
N LYS A 217 -5.64 12.63 -18.59
CA LYS A 217 -6.32 13.59 -17.71
C LYS A 217 -6.55 12.98 -16.35
N LYS A 218 -6.55 13.81 -15.32
CA LYS A 218 -6.91 13.45 -13.95
C LYS A 218 -8.34 13.92 -13.70
N GLU A 219 -9.27 13.00 -13.55
CA GLU A 219 -10.69 13.30 -13.35
C GLU A 219 -11.22 12.65 -12.09
N GLY A 220 -11.76 13.46 -11.19
CA GLY A 220 -12.37 12.99 -9.95
C GLY A 220 -11.37 12.47 -8.93
N TRP A 221 -11.85 11.56 -8.09
CA TRP A 221 -11.15 10.97 -6.95
C TRP A 221 -11.54 9.51 -6.78
N ALA A 222 -10.59 8.65 -6.48
CA ALA A 222 -10.83 7.23 -6.23
C ALA A 222 -10.15 6.79 -4.94
N ILE A 223 -10.81 5.93 -4.17
CA ILE A 223 -10.32 5.38 -2.91
C ILE A 223 -10.57 3.88 -2.93
N GLU A 224 -9.51 3.10 -2.73
CA GLU A 224 -9.53 1.63 -2.68
C GLU A 224 -9.39 1.16 -1.23
N ALA A 225 -10.26 0.25 -0.80
CA ALA A 225 -10.11 -0.51 0.44
C ALA A 225 -9.72 -1.96 0.11
N ARG A 226 -8.65 -2.45 0.71
CA ARG A 226 -8.24 -3.85 0.61
C ARG A 226 -8.98 -4.70 1.62
N ILE A 227 -9.88 -5.53 1.16
CA ILE A 227 -10.62 -6.45 2.01
C ILE A 227 -9.82 -7.72 2.18
N ASN A 228 -9.34 -7.93 3.39
CA ASN A 228 -8.49 -9.07 3.75
C ASN A 228 -9.23 -10.06 4.65
N SER A 229 -8.88 -11.34 4.53
CA SER A 229 -9.29 -12.40 5.46
C SER A 229 -8.46 -12.33 6.74
N GLU A 230 -8.70 -11.28 7.53
CA GLU A 230 -8.00 -10.98 8.77
C GLU A 230 -8.99 -10.47 9.82
N ASP A 231 -8.84 -10.93 11.08
CA ASP A 231 -9.67 -10.49 12.20
C ASP A 231 -9.04 -9.27 12.90
N PRO A 232 -9.59 -8.06 12.72
CA PRO A 232 -9.04 -6.87 13.36
C PRO A 232 -9.21 -6.87 14.89
N LEU A 233 -10.16 -7.63 15.44
CA LEU A 233 -10.34 -7.80 16.89
C LEU A 233 -9.23 -8.67 17.50
N GLN A 234 -8.63 -9.55 16.70
CA GLN A 234 -7.48 -10.38 17.06
C GLN A 234 -6.17 -9.86 16.46
N ASN A 235 -6.03 -8.53 16.40
CA ASN A 235 -4.81 -7.89 15.91
C ASN A 235 -4.47 -8.27 14.45
N PHE A 236 -5.51 -8.36 13.59
CA PHE A 236 -5.43 -8.78 12.19
C PHE A 236 -4.80 -10.16 12.00
N LYS A 237 -5.20 -11.10 12.85
CA LYS A 237 -4.83 -12.50 12.67
C LYS A 237 -5.47 -13.04 11.40
N PRO A 238 -4.74 -13.76 10.53
CA PRO A 238 -5.31 -14.42 9.36
C PRO A 238 -6.48 -15.34 9.75
N SER A 239 -7.54 -15.31 8.96
CA SER A 239 -8.77 -16.09 9.17
C SER A 239 -9.05 -17.00 7.97
N PRO A 240 -8.34 -18.14 7.83
CA PRO A 240 -8.67 -19.11 6.80
C PRO A 240 -10.03 -19.74 7.05
N GLY A 241 -10.69 -20.23 6.00
CA GLY A 241 -12.00 -20.86 6.09
C GLY A 241 -12.68 -20.93 4.74
N LYS A 242 -13.97 -21.23 4.75
CA LYS A 242 -14.79 -21.34 3.54
C LYS A 242 -15.77 -20.17 3.48
N ILE A 243 -15.90 -19.54 2.33
CA ILE A 243 -16.90 -18.49 2.11
C ILE A 243 -18.29 -19.13 2.07
N GLU A 244 -19.10 -18.84 3.07
CA GLU A 244 -20.45 -19.41 3.21
C GLU A 244 -21.49 -18.54 2.50
N LYS A 245 -21.30 -17.20 2.56
CA LYS A 245 -22.18 -16.23 1.91
C LYS A 245 -21.36 -15.07 1.36
N LEU A 246 -21.71 -14.63 0.17
CA LEU A 246 -21.07 -13.50 -0.50
C LEU A 246 -22.11 -12.57 -1.10
N VAL A 247 -22.09 -11.29 -0.65
CA VAL A 247 -22.83 -10.21 -1.32
C VAL A 247 -21.81 -9.13 -1.67
N LEU A 248 -21.66 -8.86 -2.95
CA LEU A 248 -20.78 -7.81 -3.44
C LEU A 248 -21.56 -6.51 -3.69
N PRO A 249 -20.97 -5.35 -3.39
CA PRO A 249 -21.61 -4.07 -3.62
C PRO A 249 -21.59 -3.72 -5.11
N GLY A 250 -22.47 -2.79 -5.49
CA GLY A 250 -22.54 -2.30 -6.86
C GLY A 250 -23.00 -0.85 -6.96
N GLY A 251 -23.36 -0.44 -8.17
CA GLY A 251 -23.90 0.89 -8.46
C GLY A 251 -22.85 1.88 -8.96
N GLN A 252 -23.30 3.08 -9.28
CA GLN A 252 -22.49 4.10 -9.92
C GLN A 252 -21.29 4.51 -9.06
N GLY A 253 -20.07 4.46 -9.66
CA GLY A 253 -18.82 4.84 -9.01
C GLY A 253 -18.34 3.85 -7.96
N VAL A 254 -18.80 2.60 -8.02
CA VAL A 254 -18.28 1.49 -7.22
C VAL A 254 -17.69 0.45 -8.17
N PHE A 255 -16.42 0.08 -7.94
CA PHE A 255 -15.76 -1.00 -8.65
C PHE A 255 -15.31 -2.06 -7.64
N VAL A 256 -15.44 -3.33 -8.03
CA VAL A 256 -15.04 -4.48 -7.20
C VAL A 256 -14.14 -5.39 -8.01
N HIS A 257 -12.94 -5.63 -7.49
CA HIS A 257 -12.01 -6.60 -8.04
C HIS A 257 -11.87 -7.74 -7.03
N THR A 258 -12.32 -8.93 -7.39
CA THR A 258 -12.30 -10.10 -6.51
C THR A 258 -12.27 -11.40 -7.30
N PHE A 259 -11.77 -12.44 -6.69
CA PHE A 259 -11.86 -13.83 -7.16
C PHE A 259 -12.90 -14.64 -6.37
N LEU A 260 -13.54 -14.02 -5.37
CA LEU A 260 -14.42 -14.72 -4.45
C LEU A 260 -15.69 -15.24 -5.13
N HIS A 261 -16.13 -16.38 -4.68
CA HIS A 261 -17.45 -16.94 -4.89
C HIS A 261 -17.89 -17.73 -3.65
N GLU A 262 -19.19 -17.97 -3.49
CA GLU A 262 -19.68 -18.84 -2.41
C GLU A 262 -19.11 -20.24 -2.57
N GLY A 263 -18.69 -20.83 -1.47
CA GLY A 263 -18.00 -22.12 -1.45
C GLY A 263 -16.47 -22.06 -1.63
N GLN A 264 -15.91 -20.89 -1.94
CA GLN A 264 -14.45 -20.71 -2.08
C GLN A 264 -13.74 -21.00 -0.75
N GLU A 265 -12.68 -21.79 -0.80
CA GLU A 265 -11.78 -21.99 0.35
C GLU A 265 -10.67 -20.95 0.35
N ILE A 266 -10.44 -20.37 1.53
CA ILE A 266 -9.38 -19.40 1.81
C ILE A 266 -8.31 -20.10 2.63
N PHE A 267 -7.12 -20.22 2.06
CA PHE A 267 -6.00 -20.94 2.66
C PHE A 267 -5.02 -19.97 3.36
N PRO A 268 -4.37 -20.41 4.46
CA PRO A 268 -3.41 -19.57 5.18
C PRO A 268 -2.04 -19.44 4.49
N TYR A 269 -1.86 -20.06 3.33
CA TYR A 269 -0.58 -20.13 2.62
C TYR A 269 -0.38 -18.98 1.61
N PHE A 270 -1.43 -18.23 1.33
CA PHE A 270 -1.44 -17.13 0.36
C PHE A 270 -1.66 -15.79 1.05
N ASP A 271 -1.53 -14.72 0.26
CA ASP A 271 -1.88 -13.36 0.70
C ASP A 271 -3.35 -13.33 1.15
N PRO A 272 -3.69 -12.62 2.25
CA PRO A 272 -5.04 -12.59 2.79
C PRO A 272 -6.02 -11.75 1.96
N LEU A 273 -5.60 -11.09 0.88
CA LEU A 273 -6.44 -10.22 0.06
C LEU A 273 -7.58 -11.00 -0.60
N LEU A 274 -8.81 -10.64 -0.27
CA LEU A 274 -10.04 -11.23 -0.80
C LEU A 274 -10.65 -10.39 -1.92
N ALA A 275 -10.69 -9.09 -1.72
CA ALA A 275 -11.30 -8.15 -2.65
C ALA A 275 -10.66 -6.76 -2.52
N LYS A 276 -10.77 -5.99 -3.60
CA LYS A 276 -10.56 -4.55 -3.61
C LYS A 276 -11.88 -3.88 -3.90
N ILE A 277 -12.32 -2.99 -3.03
CA ILE A 277 -13.55 -2.22 -3.22
C ILE A 277 -13.15 -0.77 -3.41
N ILE A 278 -13.51 -0.20 -4.55
CA ILE A 278 -13.11 1.15 -4.95
C ILE A 278 -14.36 2.04 -5.01
N GLY A 279 -14.33 3.16 -4.28
CA GLY A 279 -15.27 4.25 -4.42
C GLY A 279 -14.67 5.35 -5.30
N TYR A 280 -15.35 5.71 -6.39
CA TYR A 280 -14.99 6.81 -7.28
C TYR A 280 -16.04 7.91 -7.21
N GLY A 281 -15.61 9.17 -7.19
CA GLY A 281 -16.49 10.35 -7.22
C GLY A 281 -15.84 11.53 -7.94
N LYS A 282 -16.64 12.58 -8.20
CA LYS A 282 -16.12 13.83 -8.74
C LYS A 282 -15.26 14.58 -7.73
N THR A 283 -15.55 14.40 -6.45
CA THR A 283 -14.78 14.93 -5.31
C THR A 283 -14.38 13.82 -4.37
N ARG A 284 -13.45 14.10 -3.44
CA ARG A 284 -13.01 13.16 -2.42
C ARG A 284 -14.16 12.71 -1.52
N GLU A 285 -15.00 13.66 -1.11
CA GLU A 285 -16.17 13.41 -0.24
C GLU A 285 -17.17 12.46 -0.92
N GLU A 286 -17.38 12.64 -2.21
CA GLU A 286 -18.24 11.76 -3.00
C GLU A 286 -17.66 10.34 -3.09
N ALA A 287 -16.34 10.22 -3.31
CA ALA A 287 -15.66 8.93 -3.33
C ALA A 287 -15.73 8.23 -1.96
N ILE A 288 -15.51 8.96 -0.85
CA ILE A 288 -15.66 8.45 0.52
C ILE A 288 -17.10 7.96 0.74
N THR A 289 -18.10 8.75 0.37
CA THR A 289 -19.52 8.39 0.56
C THR A 289 -19.86 7.11 -0.19
N ARG A 290 -19.40 6.97 -1.43
CA ARG A 290 -19.62 5.76 -2.24
C ARG A 290 -18.90 4.54 -1.67
N LEU A 291 -17.67 4.71 -1.21
CA LEU A 291 -16.92 3.63 -0.56
C LEU A 291 -17.60 3.18 0.75
N LYS A 292 -18.02 4.13 1.61
CA LYS A 292 -18.76 3.82 2.84
C LYS A 292 -20.02 3.00 2.56
N ARG A 293 -20.80 3.39 1.56
CA ARG A 293 -21.98 2.64 1.15
C ARG A 293 -21.62 1.25 0.67
N ALA A 294 -20.62 1.14 -0.23
CA ALA A 294 -20.20 -0.13 -0.78
C ALA A 294 -19.71 -1.11 0.31
N LEU A 295 -18.94 -0.63 1.27
CA LEU A 295 -18.47 -1.47 2.39
C LEU A 295 -19.62 -1.96 3.28
N LYS A 296 -20.65 -1.12 3.52
CA LYS A 296 -21.83 -1.53 4.29
C LYS A 296 -22.72 -2.54 3.54
N GLU A 297 -22.75 -2.50 2.21
CA GLU A 297 -23.47 -3.45 1.38
C GLU A 297 -22.73 -4.78 1.23
N THR A 298 -21.43 -4.83 1.54
CA THR A 298 -20.59 -6.01 1.39
C THR A 298 -20.85 -7.01 2.52
N VAL A 299 -21.16 -8.25 2.17
CA VAL A 299 -21.30 -9.36 3.12
C VAL A 299 -20.34 -10.48 2.72
N ILE A 300 -19.47 -10.86 3.63
CA ILE A 300 -18.58 -12.01 3.51
C ILE A 300 -18.69 -12.81 4.81
N GLU A 301 -19.34 -13.97 4.75
CA GLU A 301 -19.51 -14.87 5.91
C GLU A 301 -18.67 -16.15 5.71
N GLY A 302 -18.28 -16.78 6.83
CA GLY A 302 -17.45 -17.98 6.87
C GLY A 302 -15.99 -17.72 7.24
N VAL A 303 -15.51 -16.48 7.01
CA VAL A 303 -14.19 -15.99 7.45
C VAL A 303 -14.33 -14.63 8.12
N ALA A 304 -13.44 -14.32 9.06
CA ALA A 304 -13.36 -12.94 9.58
C ALA A 304 -12.65 -12.05 8.55
N THR A 305 -13.12 -10.82 8.42
CA THR A 305 -12.54 -9.82 7.50
C THR A 305 -12.26 -8.51 8.22
N ASN A 306 -11.44 -7.67 7.60
CA ASN A 306 -11.15 -6.33 8.08
C ASN A 306 -12.23 -5.29 7.72
N LEU A 307 -13.39 -5.69 7.20
CA LEU A 307 -14.52 -4.78 6.90
C LEU A 307 -14.90 -3.89 8.09
N PRO A 308 -15.06 -4.41 9.34
CA PRO A 308 -15.43 -3.58 10.49
C PRO A 308 -14.41 -2.49 10.83
N PHE A 309 -13.14 -2.71 10.50
CA PHE A 309 -12.10 -1.70 10.67
C PHE A 309 -12.31 -0.50 9.75
N PHE A 310 -12.68 -0.72 8.49
CA PHE A 310 -12.93 0.36 7.54
C PHE A 310 -14.17 1.19 7.90
N GLU A 311 -15.20 0.60 8.50
CA GLU A 311 -16.37 1.35 8.97
C GLU A 311 -15.99 2.42 9.98
N ILE A 312 -15.01 2.14 10.85
CA ILE A 312 -14.51 3.11 11.83
C ILE A 312 -13.52 4.06 11.17
N LEU A 313 -12.57 3.53 10.38
CA LEU A 313 -11.52 4.32 9.74
C LEU A 313 -12.08 5.48 8.92
N LEU A 314 -13.13 5.21 8.14
CA LEU A 314 -13.72 6.20 7.25
C LEU A 314 -14.50 7.31 8.00
N GLU A 315 -14.72 7.18 9.31
CA GLU A 315 -15.32 8.21 10.17
C GLU A 315 -14.26 8.99 10.97
N GLU A 316 -12.99 8.55 10.96
CA GLU A 316 -11.92 9.25 11.69
C GLU A 316 -11.65 10.63 11.08
N LYS A 317 -11.50 11.62 11.96
CA LYS A 317 -11.27 13.02 11.57
C LYS A 317 -10.03 13.16 10.69
N GLU A 318 -8.93 12.54 11.09
CA GLU A 318 -7.66 12.59 10.35
C GLU A 318 -7.78 11.99 8.96
N PHE A 319 -8.63 10.95 8.78
CA PHE A 319 -8.93 10.41 7.46
C PHE A 319 -9.75 11.41 6.64
N LEU A 320 -10.80 11.95 7.20
CA LEU A 320 -11.69 12.90 6.50
C LEU A 320 -10.93 14.17 6.07
N GLU A 321 -10.01 14.66 6.90
CA GLU A 321 -9.16 15.82 6.61
C GLU A 321 -7.95 15.49 5.71
N GLY A 322 -7.65 14.21 5.46
CA GLY A 322 -6.45 13.79 4.71
C GLY A 322 -5.14 13.98 5.47
N SER A 323 -5.19 14.17 6.79
CA SER A 323 -4.01 14.45 7.64
C SER A 323 -3.32 13.19 8.17
N TYR A 324 -3.86 12.00 7.95
CA TYR A 324 -3.30 10.72 8.39
C TYR A 324 -1.88 10.47 7.85
N THR A 325 -1.08 9.71 8.59
CA THR A 325 0.31 9.37 8.27
C THR A 325 0.54 7.86 8.30
N THR A 326 1.75 7.41 7.93
CA THR A 326 2.11 5.98 7.95
C THR A 326 1.97 5.32 9.33
N ASN A 327 1.98 6.11 10.42
CA ASN A 327 1.82 5.63 11.79
C ASN A 327 0.40 5.86 12.34
N PHE A 328 -0.54 6.31 11.51
CA PHE A 328 -1.87 6.70 11.98
C PHE A 328 -2.57 5.56 12.74
N ILE A 329 -2.64 4.36 12.18
CA ILE A 329 -3.35 3.23 12.78
C ILE A 329 -2.76 2.85 14.15
N GLU A 330 -1.44 2.94 14.30
CA GLU A 330 -0.74 2.61 15.54
C GLU A 330 -0.94 3.68 16.63
N LYS A 331 -1.08 4.95 16.24
CA LYS A 331 -1.21 6.09 17.17
C LYS A 331 -2.66 6.42 17.54
N SER A 332 -3.61 6.22 16.63
CA SER A 332 -4.99 6.70 16.74
C SER A 332 -5.87 5.90 17.71
N LYS A 333 -5.38 4.77 18.24
CA LYS A 333 -6.18 3.84 19.05
C LYS A 333 -7.47 3.38 18.36
N ILE A 334 -7.52 3.46 17.03
CA ILE A 334 -8.70 3.07 16.24
C ILE A 334 -9.13 1.62 16.52
N LEU A 335 -8.17 0.76 16.84
CA LEU A 335 -8.43 -0.65 17.17
C LEU A 335 -9.19 -0.80 18.50
N GLU A 336 -9.07 0.13 19.45
CA GLU A 336 -9.82 0.14 20.68
C GLU A 336 -11.31 0.45 20.46
N LYS A 337 -11.63 1.14 19.35
CA LYS A 337 -13.01 1.47 18.94
C LYS A 337 -13.72 0.30 18.28
N LEU A 338 -12.99 -0.74 17.86
CA LEU A 338 -13.57 -1.95 17.29
C LEU A 338 -14.39 -2.66 18.35
N LYS A 339 -15.70 -2.68 18.18
CA LYS A 339 -16.62 -3.49 19.02
C LYS A 339 -16.81 -4.85 18.35
N ALA A 340 -16.93 -5.91 19.16
CA ALA A 340 -17.38 -7.19 18.62
C ALA A 340 -18.67 -6.98 17.82
N PRO A 341 -18.76 -7.50 16.59
CA PRO A 341 -19.97 -7.33 15.80
C PRO A 341 -21.16 -7.77 16.65
N LYS A 342 -22.13 -6.88 16.84
CA LYS A 342 -23.44 -7.30 17.34
C LYS A 342 -23.92 -8.31 16.33
N ILE A 343 -23.98 -9.59 16.71
CA ILE A 343 -24.65 -10.61 15.92
C ILE A 343 -26.02 -10.01 15.66
N CYS A 344 -26.26 -9.58 14.44
CA CYS A 344 -27.59 -9.14 14.02
C CYS A 344 -28.50 -10.34 14.19
N LYS A 345 -29.19 -10.42 15.32
CA LYS A 345 -30.35 -11.31 15.55
C LYS A 345 -31.54 -10.82 14.72
N ALA A 346 -31.30 -10.39 13.50
CA ALA A 346 -32.32 -9.98 12.56
C ALA A 346 -32.53 -11.13 11.57
N PHE A 347 -33.70 -11.72 11.66
CA PHE A 347 -34.27 -12.71 10.74
C PHE A 347 -33.72 -14.15 10.80
N LEU A 348 -33.75 -14.76 12.00
CA LEU A 348 -34.20 -16.14 12.06
C LEU A 348 -35.74 -16.09 12.22
N PRO A 349 -36.53 -16.59 11.27
CA PRO A 349 -37.95 -16.79 11.52
C PRO A 349 -38.08 -17.70 12.74
N LYS A 350 -38.85 -17.28 13.75
CA LYS A 350 -39.16 -18.12 14.88
C LYS A 350 -39.73 -19.43 14.34
N LYS A 351 -39.10 -20.54 14.68
CA LYS A 351 -39.63 -21.91 14.51
C LYS A 351 -40.88 -22.08 15.40
N SER A 352 -41.95 -21.45 15.00
CA SER A 352 -43.28 -21.73 15.55
C SER A 352 -44.25 -20.98 14.69
N GLU A 353 -44.73 -21.61 13.64
CA GLU A 353 -45.98 -21.42 12.93
C GLU A 353 -45.90 -22.16 11.58
N ILE A 354 -45.63 -23.45 11.66
CA ILE A 354 -46.10 -24.40 10.64
C ILE A 354 -46.75 -25.49 11.48
N THR A 355 -47.98 -25.23 11.85
CA THR A 355 -48.95 -26.25 12.20
C THR A 355 -50.01 -26.27 11.14
N GLU A 356 -50.11 -27.44 10.46
CA GLU A 356 -51.17 -27.99 9.62
C GLU A 356 -51.44 -27.28 8.29
#